data_7f6c7a123b7788be0e4ccbc3a362f719
#
_entry.id   7f6c7a123b7788be0e4ccbc3a362f719
#
_cell.length_a   1.000
_cell.length_b   1.000
_cell.length_c   1.000
_cell.angle_alpha   90.00
_cell.angle_beta   90.00
_cell.angle_gamma   90.00
#
_symmetry.space_group_name_H-M   'P 1'
#
loop_
_entity.id
_entity.type
_entity.pdbx_description
1 polymer ?
#
loop_
_entity_poly.entity_id
_entity_poly.type
_entity_poly.pdbx_seq_one_letter_code
_entity_poly.pdbx_strand_id
1 'polypeptide(L)'
;APLKVYIAGKITGDPEYKRKFLSAHMEQKNEGHIVLNPAHLPEGMKSADYMRICLAMIDSADLVAFLPGWESSAGARIEHEYCRYTGKRMKMLGETGDDN
;
A
#
# COMPACT_ATOMS: atom_id res chain seq x y z
N ALA A 1 -13.63 -5.61 13.74
CA ALA A 1 -12.69 -6.70 13.83
C ALA A 1 -11.38 -6.34 13.12
N PRO A 2 -10.24 -6.86 13.59
CA PRO A 2 -8.96 -6.59 12.96
C PRO A 2 -8.92 -7.12 11.52
N LEU A 3 -8.30 -6.34 10.66
CA LEU A 3 -8.10 -6.73 9.27
C LEU A 3 -6.60 -6.81 8.99
N LYS A 4 -6.24 -7.54 7.94
CA LYS A 4 -4.88 -7.47 7.38
C LYS A 4 -4.94 -6.40 6.29
N VAL A 5 -4.14 -5.36 6.43
CA VAL A 5 -4.16 -4.20 5.53
C VAL A 5 -2.82 -4.08 4.83
N TYR A 6 -2.84 -4.10 3.50
CA TYR A 6 -1.64 -3.85 2.70
C TYR A 6 -1.63 -2.37 2.32
N ILE A 7 -0.46 -1.72 2.45
CA ILE A 7 -0.33 -0.31 2.09
C ILE A 7 0.29 -0.20 0.70
N ALA A 8 -0.40 0.48 -0.20
CA ALA A 8 0.08 0.69 -1.57
C ALA A 8 0.38 2.17 -1.79
N GLY A 9 1.45 2.47 -2.51
CA GLY A 9 1.81 3.84 -2.80
C GLY A 9 3.11 3.92 -3.58
N LYS A 10 3.53 5.16 -3.85
CA LYS A 10 4.74 5.40 -4.61
C LYS A 10 5.97 5.21 -3.74
N ILE A 11 6.89 4.37 -4.20
CA ILE A 11 8.17 4.15 -3.54
C ILE A 11 9.29 4.70 -4.42
N THR A 12 9.42 4.18 -5.64
CA THR A 12 10.47 4.62 -6.56
C THR A 12 10.24 6.07 -6.96
N GLY A 13 11.27 6.89 -6.78
CA GLY A 13 11.20 8.30 -7.15
C GLY A 13 10.60 9.21 -6.09
N ASP A 14 10.24 8.68 -4.92
CA ASP A 14 9.76 9.50 -3.81
C ASP A 14 10.75 9.36 -2.65
N PRO A 15 11.58 10.40 -2.38
CA PRO A 15 12.55 10.32 -1.30
C PRO A 15 11.91 10.27 0.09
N GLU A 16 10.63 10.59 0.19
CA GLU A 16 9.91 10.59 1.47
C GLU A 16 9.07 9.33 1.67
N TYR A 17 9.27 8.31 0.84
CA TYR A 17 8.37 7.16 0.88
C TYR A 17 8.37 6.44 2.24
N LYS A 18 9.54 6.36 2.88
CA LYS A 18 9.61 5.65 4.16
C LYS A 18 8.76 6.34 5.23
N ARG A 19 8.79 7.67 5.26
CA ARG A 19 8.00 8.45 6.22
C ARG A 19 6.50 8.29 5.94
N LYS A 20 6.13 8.35 4.66
CA LYS A 20 4.72 8.24 4.28
C LYS A 20 4.15 6.87 4.59
N PHE A 21 4.92 5.82 4.27
CA PHE A 21 4.49 4.46 4.57
C PHE A 21 4.46 4.20 6.07
N LEU A 22 5.40 4.76 6.83
CA LEU A 22 5.40 4.61 8.29
C LEU A 22 4.19 5.28 8.90
N SER A 23 3.83 6.47 8.44
CA SER A 23 2.67 7.20 8.96
C SER A 23 1.39 6.38 8.74
N ALA A 24 1.21 5.85 7.54
CA ALA A 24 0.04 5.02 7.25
C ALA A 24 0.07 3.72 8.05
N HIS A 25 1.26 3.12 8.20
CA HIS A 25 1.44 1.90 8.97
C HIS A 25 0.97 2.10 10.41
N MET A 26 1.43 3.18 11.05
CA MET A 26 1.10 3.45 12.43
C MET A 26 -0.39 3.75 12.60
N GLU A 27 -0.97 4.46 11.65
CA GLU A 27 -2.40 4.75 11.68
C GLU A 27 -3.24 3.48 11.64
N GLN A 28 -2.92 2.58 10.72
CA GLN A 28 -3.66 1.32 10.58
C GLN A 28 -3.43 0.42 11.81
N LYS A 29 -2.20 0.39 12.31
CA LYS A 29 -1.89 -0.40 13.50
C LYS A 29 -2.64 0.13 14.71
N ASN A 30 -2.74 1.45 14.85
CA ASN A 30 -3.46 2.06 15.97
C ASN A 30 -4.96 1.76 15.91
N GLU A 31 -5.49 1.45 14.73
CA GLU A 31 -6.88 1.03 14.58
C GLU A 31 -7.05 -0.47 14.85
N GLY A 32 -5.99 -1.15 15.22
CA GLY A 32 -6.06 -2.56 15.58
C GLY A 32 -5.79 -3.54 14.46
N HIS A 33 -5.31 -3.06 13.31
CA HIS A 33 -5.09 -3.92 12.16
C HIS A 33 -3.69 -4.51 12.11
N ILE A 34 -3.54 -5.61 11.37
CA ILE A 34 -2.25 -6.17 11.02
C ILE A 34 -1.83 -5.50 9.72
N VAL A 35 -0.62 -4.96 9.65
CA VAL A 35 -0.18 -4.19 8.50
C VAL A 35 0.86 -4.95 7.69
N LEU A 36 0.61 -5.07 6.38
CA LEU A 36 1.56 -5.62 5.42
C LEU A 36 2.16 -4.42 4.68
N ASN A 37 3.42 -4.11 4.99
CA ASN A 37 4.06 -2.88 4.54
C ASN A 37 5.22 -3.18 3.59
N PRO A 38 5.08 -2.89 2.29
CA PRO A 38 6.13 -3.19 1.32
C PRO A 38 7.38 -2.33 1.51
N ALA A 39 7.29 -1.21 2.24
CA ALA A 39 8.45 -0.40 2.53
C ALA A 39 9.44 -1.10 3.46
N HIS A 40 9.03 -2.20 4.10
CA HIS A 40 9.90 -3.00 4.96
C HIS A 40 10.68 -4.06 4.16
N LEU A 41 10.40 -4.21 2.87
CA LEU A 41 11.15 -5.15 2.05
C LEU A 41 12.58 -4.64 1.80
N PRO A 42 13.53 -5.53 1.58
CA PRO A 42 14.90 -5.11 1.31
C PRO A 42 14.99 -4.20 0.08
N GLU A 43 15.90 -3.22 0.14
CA GLU A 43 16.16 -2.36 -1.01
C GLU A 43 17.05 -3.10 -2.01
N GLY A 44 17.01 -2.69 -3.27
CA GLY A 44 17.95 -3.16 -4.27
C GLY A 44 17.49 -4.33 -5.12
N MET A 45 16.26 -4.80 -4.94
CA MET A 45 15.73 -5.84 -5.81
C MET A 45 15.19 -5.25 -7.10
N LYS A 46 14.96 -6.10 -8.09
CA LYS A 46 14.36 -5.68 -9.36
C LYS A 46 12.85 -5.40 -9.16
N SER A 47 12.31 -4.53 -10.01
CA SER A 47 10.89 -4.21 -9.96
C SER A 47 9.99 -5.44 -10.04
N ALA A 48 10.37 -6.42 -10.86
CA ALA A 48 9.59 -7.64 -10.99
C ALA A 48 9.56 -8.45 -9.69
N ASP A 49 10.66 -8.45 -8.93
CA ASP A 49 10.70 -9.16 -7.66
C ASP A 49 9.79 -8.51 -6.65
N TYR A 50 9.83 -7.17 -6.56
CA TYR A 50 8.93 -6.43 -5.68
C TYR A 50 7.47 -6.70 -6.03
N MET A 51 7.16 -6.70 -7.34
CA MET A 51 5.77 -6.91 -7.75
C MET A 51 5.26 -8.30 -7.37
N ARG A 52 6.10 -9.35 -7.54
CA ARG A 52 5.70 -10.70 -7.15
C ARG A 52 5.39 -10.79 -5.67
N ILE A 53 6.26 -10.21 -4.85
CA ILE A 53 6.07 -10.24 -3.39
C ILE A 53 4.86 -9.41 -3.00
N CYS A 54 4.73 -8.21 -3.58
CA CYS A 54 3.63 -7.31 -3.24
C CYS A 54 2.28 -7.87 -3.64
N LEU A 55 2.18 -8.55 -4.80
CA LEU A 55 0.92 -9.17 -5.18
C LEU A 55 0.56 -10.30 -4.21
N ALA A 56 1.54 -11.04 -3.71
CA ALA A 56 1.28 -12.07 -2.70
C ALA A 56 0.81 -11.45 -1.40
N MET A 57 1.38 -10.30 -1.02
CA MET A 57 0.93 -9.58 0.18
C MET A 57 -0.50 -9.07 0.00
N ILE A 58 -0.83 -8.57 -1.19
CA ILE A 58 -2.19 -8.13 -1.50
C ILE A 58 -3.16 -9.31 -1.40
N ASP A 59 -2.77 -10.46 -1.96
CA ASP A 59 -3.63 -11.66 -1.89
C ASP A 59 -3.89 -12.07 -0.45
N SER A 60 -2.90 -11.87 0.42
CA SER A 60 -3.01 -12.21 1.84
C SER A 60 -3.80 -11.18 2.63
N ALA A 61 -3.97 -9.98 2.10
CA ALA A 61 -4.64 -8.90 2.80
C ALA A 61 -6.15 -8.96 2.66
N ASP A 62 -6.85 -8.36 3.61
CA ASP A 62 -8.29 -8.19 3.53
C ASP A 62 -8.65 -6.86 2.88
N LEU A 63 -7.73 -5.90 2.91
CA LEU A 63 -7.97 -4.54 2.45
C LEU A 63 -6.66 -3.96 1.95
N VAL A 64 -6.72 -3.22 0.85
CA VAL A 64 -5.55 -2.49 0.34
C VAL A 64 -5.81 -1.00 0.51
N ALA A 65 -4.93 -0.33 1.25
CA ALA A 65 -5.03 1.09 1.55
C ALA A 65 -4.01 1.85 0.70
N PHE A 66 -4.49 2.78 -0.11
CA PHE A 66 -3.65 3.53 -1.04
C PHE A 66 -3.26 4.89 -0.46
N LEU A 67 -1.97 5.20 -0.49
CA LEU A 67 -1.47 6.51 -0.09
C LEU A 67 -1.80 7.56 -1.14
N PRO A 68 -1.96 8.84 -0.74
CA PRO A 68 -2.16 9.91 -1.72
C PRO A 68 -1.02 9.93 -2.73
N GLY A 69 -1.35 10.20 -3.99
CA GLY A 69 -0.35 10.27 -5.04
C GLY A 69 0.02 8.91 -5.65
N TRP A 70 -0.68 7.85 -5.28
CA TRP A 70 -0.40 6.52 -5.81
C TRP A 70 -0.50 6.46 -7.35
N GLU A 71 -1.32 7.34 -7.94
CA GLU A 71 -1.54 7.34 -9.39
C GLU A 71 -0.28 7.65 -10.19
N SER A 72 0.70 8.28 -9.55
CA SER A 72 1.95 8.59 -10.23
C SER A 72 2.98 7.46 -10.14
N SER A 73 2.61 6.33 -9.53
CA SER A 73 3.48 5.18 -9.39
C SER A 73 3.03 4.06 -10.32
N ALA A 74 3.92 3.62 -11.21
CA ALA A 74 3.61 2.52 -12.12
C ALA A 74 3.24 1.25 -11.35
N GLY A 75 3.99 0.96 -10.28
CA GLY A 75 3.71 -0.23 -9.47
C GLY A 75 2.38 -0.15 -8.76
N ALA A 76 2.08 1.01 -8.16
CA ALA A 76 0.82 1.17 -7.45
C ALA A 76 -0.38 1.13 -8.40
N ARG A 77 -0.21 1.61 -9.66
CA ARG A 77 -1.27 1.51 -10.65
C ARG A 77 -1.56 0.05 -11.01
N ILE A 78 -0.51 -0.77 -11.13
CA ILE A 78 -0.68 -2.19 -11.39
C ILE A 78 -1.42 -2.86 -10.23
N GLU A 79 -1.03 -2.52 -8.99
CA GLU A 79 -1.67 -3.07 -7.80
C GLU A 79 -3.14 -2.65 -7.72
N HIS A 80 -3.43 -1.41 -8.07
CA HIS A 80 -4.81 -0.92 -8.09
C HIS A 80 -5.65 -1.72 -9.09
N GLU A 81 -5.11 -1.92 -10.29
CA GLU A 81 -5.83 -2.67 -11.31
C GLU A 81 -6.00 -4.14 -10.91
N TYR A 82 -4.99 -4.72 -10.27
CA TYR A 82 -5.08 -6.08 -9.76
C TYR A 82 -6.20 -6.20 -8.71
N CYS A 83 -6.27 -5.24 -7.79
CA CYS A 83 -7.32 -5.22 -6.79
C CYS A 83 -8.69 -5.09 -7.44
N ARG A 84 -8.82 -4.20 -8.41
CA ARG A 84 -10.07 -3.97 -9.10
C ARG A 84 -10.51 -5.25 -9.84
N TYR A 85 -9.57 -5.88 -10.54
CA TYR A 85 -9.88 -7.07 -11.33
C TYR A 85 -10.28 -8.26 -10.45
N THR A 86 -9.61 -8.41 -9.30
CA THR A 86 -9.86 -9.56 -8.42
C THR A 86 -10.93 -9.31 -7.37
N GLY A 87 -11.48 -8.09 -7.29
CA GLY A 87 -12.50 -7.76 -6.32
C GLY A 87 -11.98 -7.51 -4.91
N LYS A 88 -10.70 -7.21 -4.76
CA LYS A 88 -10.11 -6.90 -3.45
C LYS A 88 -10.58 -5.53 -2.99
N ARG A 89 -10.99 -5.42 -1.72
CA ARG A 89 -11.42 -4.15 -1.15
C ARG A 89 -10.27 -3.15 -1.15
N MET A 90 -10.60 -1.90 -1.47
CA MET A 90 -9.64 -0.81 -1.53
C MET A 90 -10.13 0.38 -0.72
N LYS A 91 -9.18 1.15 -0.17
CA LYS A 91 -9.47 2.35 0.60
C LYS A 91 -8.42 3.39 0.24
N MET A 92 -8.85 4.63 0.02
CA MET A 92 -7.92 5.74 -0.25
C MET A 92 -7.65 6.47 1.06
N LEU A 93 -6.36 6.62 1.40
CA LEU A 93 -5.96 7.26 2.66
C LEU A 93 -5.65 8.74 2.43
N GLY A 94 -5.81 9.51 3.51
CA GLY A 94 -5.27 10.87 3.58
C GLY A 94 -5.89 11.92 2.70
N GLU A 95 -6.97 11.57 2.03
CA GLU A 95 -7.57 12.51 1.14
C GLU A 95 -8.62 13.30 1.75
N THR A 96 -8.90 12.98 2.86
CA THR A 96 -9.96 13.62 3.36
C THR A 96 -9.73 14.64 4.17
N GLY A 97 -9.38 14.55 4.03
CA GLY A 97 -9.32 15.25 4.67
C GLY A 97 -9.55 16.29 4.36
N ASP A 98 -9.27 16.08 4.04
CA ASP A 98 -9.42 16.93 3.68
C ASP A 98 -10.57 17.38 3.55
N ASP A 99 -11.04 16.87 3.52
CA ASP A 99 -12.02 17.09 3.60
C ASP A 99 -12.80 17.12 4.24
N ASN A 100 -12.65 17.05 4.42
CA ASN A 100 -13.29 17.18 5.03
C ASN A 100 -13.70 17.51 5.45
#